data_3f138867fd1deaad2a910bc88e10aff2
#
_entry.id   3f138867fd1deaad2a910bc88e10aff2
#
_cell.length_a   1.000
_cell.length_b   1.000
_cell.length_c   1.000
_cell.angle_alpha   90.00
_cell.angle_beta   90.00
_cell.angle_gamma   90.00
#
_symmetry.space_group_name_H-M   'P 1'
#
loop_
_entity.id
_entity.type
_entity.pdbx_description
1 polymer ?
#
loop_
_entity_poly.entity_id
_entity_poly.type
_entity_poly.pdbx_seq_one_letter_code
_entity_poly.pdbx_strand_id
1 'polypeptide(L)'
;MVVGGTGVLCGRMAQALAEAGARTVIVGRDRAKGSAALERLRMDGCELTFEPCDVTSRDQLHDLVARVLASHGRIDVLVNGAGLNSATPFLEISDEELERMVAVNQLGVMRACQEFGRYLVERAESSGEGASIINVGSSSGLTPLSRVFTYSMAKAAVHNLTRNLAREWGPLGIRCNVLVPGFFPAEQNREILTPERVATIIGHTPLARFGDADELAGATLLLASDAGRFITGAELVVDGGFSAMTI
;
A
#
# COMPACT_ATOMS: atom_id res chain seq x y z
N MET A 1 -6.53 9.06 2.03
CA MET A 1 -6.82 7.77 2.67
C MET A 1 -5.63 6.84 2.56
N VAL A 2 -5.18 6.24 3.69
CA VAL A 2 -4.08 5.28 3.69
C VAL A 2 -4.50 4.02 4.44
N VAL A 3 -4.88 2.99 3.69
CA VAL A 3 -5.28 1.68 4.21
C VAL A 3 -4.02 0.91 4.61
N GLY A 4 -3.98 0.40 5.85
CA GLY A 4 -2.76 -0.15 6.47
C GLY A 4 -1.86 0.92 7.12
N GLY A 5 -2.33 2.17 7.24
CA GLY A 5 -1.57 3.29 7.78
C GLY A 5 -1.15 3.17 9.25
N THR A 6 -1.62 2.15 9.95
CA THR A 6 -1.14 1.83 11.31
C THR A 6 0.23 1.12 11.32
N GLY A 7 0.65 0.57 10.17
CA GLY A 7 1.97 -0.04 9.99
C GLY A 7 3.09 0.98 9.76
N VAL A 8 4.34 0.52 9.74
CA VAL A 8 5.53 1.39 9.62
C VAL A 8 5.55 2.09 8.27
N LEU A 9 5.55 1.36 7.15
CA LEU A 9 5.71 1.95 5.82
C LEU A 9 4.53 2.82 5.43
N CYS A 10 3.30 2.29 5.52
CA CYS A 10 2.10 3.06 5.19
C CYS A 10 1.83 4.20 6.18
N GLY A 11 2.25 4.07 7.44
CA GLY A 11 2.24 5.16 8.41
C GLY A 11 3.13 6.31 7.97
N ARG A 12 4.36 6.02 7.50
CA ARG A 12 5.25 7.07 6.99
C ARG A 12 4.75 7.69 5.68
N MET A 13 4.14 6.88 4.79
CA MET A 13 3.46 7.41 3.60
C MET A 13 2.32 8.36 3.99
N ALA A 14 1.51 7.99 4.99
CA ALA A 14 0.43 8.84 5.50
C ALA A 14 0.96 10.14 6.10
N GLN A 15 2.04 10.07 6.86
CA GLN A 15 2.71 11.22 7.44
C GLN A 15 3.25 12.16 6.36
N ALA A 16 3.90 11.64 5.31
CA ALA A 16 4.39 12.44 4.19
C ALA A 16 3.26 13.19 3.47
N LEU A 17 2.12 12.55 3.28
CA LEU A 17 0.94 13.21 2.70
C LEU A 17 0.43 14.33 3.61
N ALA A 18 0.38 14.10 4.92
CA ALA A 18 -0.04 15.12 5.90
C ALA A 18 0.95 16.29 5.98
N GLU A 19 2.26 16.03 5.96
CA GLU A 19 3.33 17.04 5.89
C GLU A 19 3.21 17.92 4.63
N ALA A 20 2.73 17.35 3.53
CA ALA A 20 2.46 18.07 2.28
C ALA A 20 1.10 18.83 2.30
N GLY A 21 0.41 18.88 3.43
CA GLY A 21 -0.85 19.61 3.62
C GLY A 21 -2.13 18.83 3.31
N ALA A 22 -2.05 17.52 3.07
CA ALA A 22 -3.25 16.72 2.87
C ALA A 22 -3.93 16.37 4.20
N ARG A 23 -5.25 16.51 4.28
CA ARG A 23 -6.05 15.90 5.36
C ARG A 23 -5.99 14.38 5.19
N THR A 24 -5.33 13.71 6.11
CA THR A 24 -4.99 12.30 5.94
C THR A 24 -5.73 11.41 6.93
N VAL A 25 -6.37 10.36 6.41
CA VAL A 25 -7.04 9.33 7.21
C VAL A 25 -6.24 8.03 7.11
N ILE A 26 -5.71 7.55 8.23
CA ILE A 26 -5.12 6.22 8.33
C ILE A 26 -6.16 5.18 8.70
N VAL A 27 -6.05 3.99 8.13
CA VAL A 27 -7.02 2.90 8.32
C VAL A 27 -6.34 1.63 8.79
N GLY A 28 -6.97 0.94 9.73
CA GLY A 28 -6.52 -0.35 10.24
C GLY A 28 -7.61 -1.04 11.05
N ARG A 29 -7.47 -2.35 11.31
CA ARG A 29 -8.50 -3.13 12.01
C ARG A 29 -8.56 -2.85 13.51
N ASP A 30 -7.41 -2.66 14.11
CA ASP A 30 -7.21 -2.59 15.55
C ASP A 30 -7.23 -1.13 16.03
N ARG A 31 -8.19 -0.79 16.86
CA ARG A 31 -8.37 0.56 17.41
C ARG A 31 -7.20 0.99 18.31
N ALA A 32 -6.65 0.08 19.11
CA ALA A 32 -5.53 0.40 20.00
C ALA A 32 -4.27 0.71 19.18
N LYS A 33 -3.98 -0.11 18.14
CA LYS A 33 -2.89 0.16 17.18
C LYS A 33 -3.14 1.44 16.40
N GLY A 34 -4.40 1.76 16.08
CA GLY A 34 -4.79 3.01 15.43
C GLY A 34 -4.46 4.24 16.28
N SER A 35 -4.84 4.23 17.55
CA SER A 35 -4.54 5.31 18.50
C SER A 35 -3.03 5.49 18.69
N ALA A 36 -2.30 4.39 18.92
CA ALA A 36 -0.85 4.44 19.05
C ALA A 36 -0.15 4.93 17.76
N ALA A 37 -0.69 4.60 16.59
CA ALA A 37 -0.17 5.10 15.32
C ALA A 37 -0.40 6.61 15.18
N LEU A 38 -1.58 7.12 15.55
CA LEU A 38 -1.84 8.57 15.56
C LEU A 38 -0.86 9.33 16.46
N GLU A 39 -0.62 8.83 17.67
CA GLU A 39 0.34 9.45 18.61
C GLU A 39 1.76 9.48 18.02
N ARG A 40 2.20 8.34 17.41
CA ARG A 40 3.53 8.22 16.80
C ARG A 40 3.71 9.13 15.58
N LEU A 41 2.65 9.30 14.77
CA LEU A 41 2.68 10.03 13.50
C LEU A 41 2.28 11.50 13.66
N ARG A 42 1.88 11.91 14.88
CA ARG A 42 1.42 13.27 15.16
C ARG A 42 2.53 14.28 14.92
N MET A 43 2.17 15.33 14.20
CA MET A 43 3.03 16.47 13.94
C MET A 43 2.20 17.75 14.06
N ASP A 44 2.83 18.82 14.56
CA ASP A 44 2.17 20.12 14.66
C ASP A 44 1.79 20.64 13.28
N GLY A 45 0.52 21.05 13.14
CA GLY A 45 -0.02 21.56 11.89
C GLY A 45 -0.47 20.52 10.87
N CYS A 46 -0.33 19.20 11.15
CA CYS A 46 -0.80 18.14 10.27
C CYS A 46 -2.15 17.58 10.72
N GLU A 47 -3.09 17.47 9.78
CA GLU A 47 -4.40 16.85 10.03
C GLU A 47 -4.33 15.34 9.71
N LEU A 48 -4.23 14.53 10.77
CA LEU A 48 -4.19 13.07 10.69
C LEU A 48 -5.27 12.47 11.58
N THR A 49 -6.11 11.60 11.02
CA THR A 49 -7.19 10.91 11.72
C THR A 49 -7.12 9.40 11.50
N PHE A 50 -7.84 8.62 12.33
CA PHE A 50 -7.89 7.17 12.23
C PHE A 50 -9.33 6.68 12.08
N GLU A 51 -9.54 5.76 11.14
CA GLU A 51 -10.78 5.02 10.93
C GLU A 51 -10.55 3.51 11.05
N PRO A 52 -11.34 2.80 11.88
CA PRO A 52 -11.27 1.35 11.96
C PRO A 52 -11.94 0.70 10.76
N CYS A 53 -11.25 -0.26 10.11
CA CYS A 53 -11.84 -1.07 9.05
C CYS A 53 -11.03 -2.36 8.82
N ASP A 54 -11.73 -3.48 8.66
CA ASP A 54 -11.17 -4.71 8.14
C ASP A 54 -11.37 -4.76 6.63
N VAL A 55 -10.28 -4.77 5.86
CA VAL A 55 -10.30 -4.83 4.39
C VAL A 55 -10.88 -6.12 3.83
N THR A 56 -11.02 -7.16 4.65
CA THR A 56 -11.66 -8.42 4.25
C THR A 56 -13.19 -8.33 4.27
N SER A 57 -13.76 -7.30 4.93
CA SER A 57 -15.19 -7.03 4.98
C SER A 57 -15.58 -5.95 3.98
N ARG A 58 -16.37 -6.31 2.97
CA ARG A 58 -16.90 -5.37 1.99
C ARG A 58 -17.79 -4.31 2.63
N ASP A 59 -18.66 -4.72 3.55
CA ASP A 59 -19.59 -3.82 4.24
C ASP A 59 -18.82 -2.76 5.04
N GLN A 60 -17.76 -3.15 5.75
CA GLN A 60 -16.93 -2.19 6.48
C GLN A 60 -16.20 -1.21 5.53
N LEU A 61 -15.77 -1.66 4.35
CA LEU A 61 -15.18 -0.77 3.34
C LEU A 61 -16.23 0.20 2.78
N HIS A 62 -17.45 -0.28 2.51
CA HIS A 62 -18.56 0.57 2.07
C HIS A 62 -18.87 1.66 3.10
N ASP A 63 -19.07 1.27 4.36
CA ASP A 63 -19.34 2.19 5.46
C ASP A 63 -18.18 3.17 5.70
N LEU A 64 -16.95 2.72 5.51
CA LEU A 64 -15.75 3.56 5.63
C LEU A 64 -15.77 4.70 4.62
N VAL A 65 -16.10 4.43 3.35
CA VAL A 65 -16.24 5.47 2.31
C VAL A 65 -17.27 6.51 2.75
N ALA A 66 -18.44 6.07 3.20
CA ALA A 66 -19.52 6.96 3.65
C ALA A 66 -19.07 7.83 4.84
N ARG A 67 -18.41 7.25 5.86
CA ARG A 67 -17.91 8.00 7.02
C ARG A 67 -16.87 9.04 6.64
N VAL A 68 -15.92 8.68 5.77
CA VAL A 68 -14.88 9.61 5.33
C VAL A 68 -15.47 10.74 4.52
N LEU A 69 -16.42 10.47 3.63
CA LEU A 69 -17.11 11.52 2.87
C LEU A 69 -17.92 12.44 3.76
N ALA A 70 -18.60 11.90 4.79
CA ALA A 70 -19.34 12.73 5.77
C ALA A 70 -18.41 13.65 6.57
N SER A 71 -17.20 13.20 6.91
CA SER A 71 -16.25 13.94 7.76
C SER A 71 -15.37 14.90 6.97
N HIS A 72 -14.97 14.54 5.75
CA HIS A 72 -13.96 15.27 4.96
C HIS A 72 -14.50 15.82 3.63
N GLY A 73 -15.69 15.40 3.20
CA GLY A 73 -16.36 15.87 1.99
C GLY A 73 -15.86 15.26 0.69
N ARG A 74 -14.60 14.80 0.64
CA ARG A 74 -13.97 14.26 -0.58
C ARG A 74 -12.85 13.27 -0.28
N ILE A 75 -12.51 12.47 -1.28
CA ILE A 75 -11.35 11.57 -1.29
C ILE A 75 -10.62 11.78 -2.62
N ASP A 76 -9.35 12.16 -2.58
CA ASP A 76 -8.52 12.44 -3.78
C ASP A 76 -7.46 11.39 -3.99
N VAL A 77 -6.93 10.82 -2.90
CA VAL A 77 -5.85 9.84 -2.91
C VAL A 77 -6.24 8.62 -2.08
N LEU A 78 -6.09 7.44 -2.68
CA LEU A 78 -6.21 6.15 -1.99
C LEU A 78 -4.87 5.42 -2.02
N VAL A 79 -4.30 5.13 -0.86
CA VAL A 79 -3.13 4.23 -0.73
C VAL A 79 -3.61 2.91 -0.14
N ASN A 80 -3.44 1.82 -0.86
CA ASN A 80 -3.78 0.46 -0.42
C ASN A 80 -2.53 -0.30 -0.01
N GLY A 81 -2.25 -0.36 1.29
CA GLY A 81 -1.06 -1.02 1.82
C GLY A 81 -1.31 -1.97 2.98
N ALA A 82 -2.57 -2.31 3.28
CA ALA A 82 -2.84 -3.39 4.21
C ALA A 82 -2.28 -4.71 3.68
N GLY A 83 -1.60 -5.46 4.55
CA GLY A 83 -0.98 -6.72 4.14
C GLY A 83 -0.50 -7.56 5.30
N LEU A 84 -0.35 -8.84 5.03
CA LEU A 84 0.24 -9.86 5.88
C LEU A 84 1.40 -10.51 5.12
N ASN A 85 2.35 -11.09 5.85
CA ASN A 85 3.42 -11.90 5.27
C ASN A 85 3.51 -13.25 5.99
N SER A 86 4.08 -14.24 5.31
CA SER A 86 4.38 -15.56 5.84
C SER A 86 5.65 -16.10 5.21
N ALA A 87 6.38 -16.96 5.92
CA ALA A 87 7.62 -17.58 5.47
C ALA A 87 7.53 -19.12 5.50
N THR A 88 6.36 -19.67 5.34
CA THR A 88 6.10 -21.11 5.38
C THR A 88 6.73 -21.81 4.17
N PRO A 89 7.42 -22.96 4.35
CA PRO A 89 7.88 -23.78 3.24
C PRO A 89 6.71 -24.21 2.34
N PHE A 90 6.96 -24.28 1.02
CA PHE A 90 5.88 -24.46 0.03
C PHE A 90 4.94 -25.63 0.31
N LEU A 91 5.49 -26.80 0.65
CA LEU A 91 4.72 -28.01 0.91
C LEU A 91 4.00 -28.02 2.27
N GLU A 92 4.29 -27.05 3.14
CA GLU A 92 3.71 -26.89 4.47
C GLU A 92 2.65 -25.78 4.53
N ILE A 93 2.42 -25.07 3.42
CA ILE A 93 1.41 -24.03 3.35
C ILE A 93 0.02 -24.67 3.46
N SER A 94 -0.72 -24.30 4.51
CA SER A 94 -2.10 -24.78 4.66
C SER A 94 -3.08 -23.94 3.83
N ASP A 95 -4.27 -24.52 3.56
CA ASP A 95 -5.33 -23.80 2.85
C ASP A 95 -5.79 -22.58 3.62
N GLU A 96 -5.82 -22.63 4.95
CA GLU A 96 -6.20 -21.49 5.81
C GLU A 96 -5.17 -20.35 5.72
N GLU A 97 -3.87 -20.68 5.62
CA GLU A 97 -2.84 -19.67 5.38
C GLU A 97 -3.02 -19.04 4.00
N LEU A 98 -3.21 -19.86 2.97
CA LEU A 98 -3.43 -19.39 1.60
C LEU A 98 -4.64 -18.46 1.53
N GLU A 99 -5.79 -18.89 2.05
CA GLU A 99 -7.02 -18.12 2.04
C GLU A 99 -6.87 -16.79 2.77
N ARG A 100 -6.25 -16.79 3.95
CA ARG A 100 -5.99 -15.57 4.72
C ARG A 100 -5.08 -14.60 3.98
N MET A 101 -4.00 -15.11 3.35
CA MET A 101 -3.07 -14.28 2.58
C MET A 101 -3.74 -13.66 1.36
N VAL A 102 -4.54 -14.44 0.62
CA VAL A 102 -5.31 -13.97 -0.52
C VAL A 102 -6.38 -12.97 -0.08
N ALA A 103 -7.13 -13.26 0.98
CA ALA A 103 -8.20 -12.40 1.48
C ALA A 103 -7.70 -10.99 1.81
N VAL A 104 -6.55 -10.87 2.48
CA VAL A 104 -6.01 -9.57 2.89
C VAL A 104 -5.21 -8.90 1.77
N ASN A 105 -4.21 -9.59 1.20
CA ASN A 105 -3.23 -8.97 0.31
C ASN A 105 -3.75 -8.75 -1.12
N GLN A 106 -4.72 -9.54 -1.56
CA GLN A 106 -5.27 -9.46 -2.92
C GLN A 106 -6.71 -8.98 -2.92
N LEU A 107 -7.63 -9.72 -2.30
CA LEU A 107 -9.05 -9.39 -2.32
C LEU A 107 -9.36 -8.12 -1.53
N GLY A 108 -8.63 -7.85 -0.44
CA GLY A 108 -8.74 -6.61 0.31
C GLY A 108 -8.42 -5.38 -0.54
N VAL A 109 -7.34 -5.43 -1.31
CA VAL A 109 -6.96 -4.35 -2.26
C VAL A 109 -8.02 -4.21 -3.36
N MET A 110 -8.46 -5.33 -3.96
CA MET A 110 -9.49 -5.30 -5.00
C MET A 110 -10.80 -4.68 -4.48
N ARG A 111 -11.27 -5.12 -3.30
CA ARG A 111 -12.50 -4.58 -2.67
C ARG A 111 -12.37 -3.09 -2.35
N ALA A 112 -11.24 -2.67 -1.78
CA ALA A 112 -10.99 -1.25 -1.54
C ALA A 112 -11.03 -0.45 -2.84
N CYS A 113 -10.34 -0.91 -3.91
CA CYS A 113 -10.43 -0.26 -5.22
C CYS A 113 -11.87 -0.21 -5.76
N GLN A 114 -12.70 -1.23 -5.51
CA GLN A 114 -14.10 -1.23 -5.94
C GLN A 114 -14.94 -0.23 -5.13
N GLU A 115 -14.89 -0.25 -3.81
CA GLU A 115 -15.75 0.62 -2.97
C GLU A 115 -15.35 2.11 -3.09
N PHE A 116 -14.05 2.41 -3.02
CA PHE A 116 -13.58 3.77 -3.25
C PHE A 116 -13.71 4.19 -4.72
N GLY A 117 -13.48 3.26 -5.65
CA GLY A 117 -13.57 3.49 -7.09
C GLY A 117 -14.96 3.94 -7.53
N ARG A 118 -16.05 3.41 -6.93
CA ARG A 118 -17.42 3.89 -7.21
C ARG A 118 -17.54 5.39 -7.02
N TYR A 119 -17.12 5.90 -5.87
CA TYR A 119 -17.13 7.33 -5.59
C TYR A 119 -16.20 8.12 -6.52
N LEU A 120 -14.97 7.62 -6.75
CA LEU A 120 -13.99 8.33 -7.57
C LEU A 120 -14.44 8.45 -9.05
N VAL A 121 -15.04 7.39 -9.59
CA VAL A 121 -15.60 7.38 -10.95
C VAL A 121 -16.78 8.33 -11.05
N GLU A 122 -17.76 8.25 -10.15
CA GLU A 122 -18.92 9.14 -10.12
C GLU A 122 -18.51 10.61 -10.02
N ARG A 123 -17.52 10.92 -9.17
CA ARG A 123 -16.97 12.28 -9.06
C ARG A 123 -16.30 12.72 -10.36
N ALA A 124 -15.46 11.87 -10.94
CA ALA A 124 -14.77 12.20 -12.19
C ALA A 124 -15.74 12.44 -13.35
N GLU A 125 -16.80 11.64 -13.46
CA GLU A 125 -17.85 11.81 -14.47
C GLU A 125 -18.67 13.09 -14.26
N SER A 126 -18.95 13.46 -13.01
CA SER A 126 -19.78 14.63 -12.69
C SER A 126 -19.02 15.96 -12.68
N SER A 127 -17.77 15.99 -12.26
CA SER A 127 -16.98 17.22 -12.06
C SER A 127 -15.72 17.32 -12.94
N GLY A 128 -15.31 16.26 -13.61
CA GLY A 128 -14.03 16.18 -14.32
C GLY A 128 -12.81 16.09 -13.40
N GLU A 129 -13.00 15.95 -12.09
CA GLU A 129 -11.90 15.88 -11.13
C GLU A 129 -11.36 14.47 -11.02
N GLY A 130 -10.12 14.27 -11.44
CA GLY A 130 -9.41 13.01 -11.31
C GLY A 130 -9.00 12.64 -9.89
N ALA A 131 -8.32 11.51 -9.75
CA ALA A 131 -7.83 10.99 -8.46
C ALA A 131 -6.53 10.19 -8.63
N SER A 132 -5.90 9.82 -7.52
CA SER A 132 -4.74 8.93 -7.52
C SER A 132 -4.98 7.71 -6.62
N ILE A 133 -4.76 6.52 -7.17
CA ILE A 133 -4.74 5.26 -6.44
C ILE A 133 -3.31 4.72 -6.45
N ILE A 134 -2.76 4.48 -5.26
CA ILE A 134 -1.42 3.91 -5.06
C ILE A 134 -1.59 2.56 -4.36
N ASN A 135 -1.38 1.49 -5.09
CA ASN A 135 -1.38 0.15 -4.51
C ASN A 135 0.05 -0.20 -4.08
N VAL A 136 0.21 -0.63 -2.83
CA VAL A 136 1.52 -1.04 -2.32
C VAL A 136 1.80 -2.47 -2.76
N GLY A 137 2.69 -2.59 -3.73
CA GLY A 137 3.21 -3.85 -4.22
C GLY A 137 4.31 -4.44 -3.35
N SER A 138 5.23 -5.13 -3.99
CA SER A 138 6.46 -5.67 -3.38
C SER A 138 7.44 -6.10 -4.46
N SER A 139 8.74 -6.01 -4.23
CA SER A 139 9.76 -6.63 -5.09
C SER A 139 9.51 -8.12 -5.28
N SER A 140 8.88 -8.81 -4.31
CA SER A 140 8.49 -10.23 -4.44
C SER A 140 7.38 -10.47 -5.47
N GLY A 141 6.65 -9.45 -5.88
CA GLY A 141 5.70 -9.53 -6.99
C GLY A 141 6.35 -9.41 -8.37
N LEU A 142 7.62 -8.98 -8.43
CA LEU A 142 8.43 -8.82 -9.64
C LEU A 142 9.45 -9.95 -9.80
N THR A 143 10.13 -10.29 -8.70
CA THR A 143 11.22 -11.27 -8.67
C THR A 143 10.93 -12.37 -7.66
N PRO A 144 11.30 -13.62 -7.90
CA PRO A 144 11.07 -14.70 -6.97
C PRO A 144 11.90 -14.53 -5.70
N LEU A 145 11.25 -14.60 -4.55
CA LEU A 145 11.88 -14.58 -3.23
C LEU A 145 11.60 -15.88 -2.49
N SER A 146 12.58 -16.36 -1.71
CA SER A 146 12.42 -17.58 -0.93
C SER A 146 11.34 -17.45 0.16
N ARG A 147 10.56 -18.50 0.33
CA ARG A 147 9.58 -18.69 1.42
C ARG A 147 8.40 -17.71 1.50
N VAL A 148 8.16 -16.87 0.52
CA VAL A 148 7.05 -15.92 0.51
C VAL A 148 6.06 -16.18 -0.63
N PHE A 149 5.75 -17.44 -0.88
CA PHE A 149 4.99 -17.90 -2.06
C PHE A 149 3.62 -17.25 -2.19
N THR A 150 2.77 -17.40 -1.17
CA THR A 150 1.40 -16.86 -1.17
C THR A 150 1.36 -15.35 -1.20
N TYR A 151 2.31 -14.72 -0.49
CA TYR A 151 2.48 -13.27 -0.49
C TYR A 151 2.91 -12.75 -1.88
N SER A 152 3.94 -13.36 -2.48
CA SER A 152 4.44 -12.99 -3.82
C SER A 152 3.36 -13.11 -4.88
N MET A 153 2.60 -14.22 -4.87
CA MET A 153 1.47 -14.45 -5.76
C MET A 153 0.41 -13.36 -5.61
N ALA A 154 0.03 -13.01 -4.38
CA ALA A 154 -0.95 -11.96 -4.13
C ALA A 154 -0.45 -10.58 -4.58
N LYS A 155 0.84 -10.26 -4.36
CA LYS A 155 1.43 -8.99 -4.81
C LYS A 155 1.55 -8.90 -6.32
N ALA A 156 1.91 -9.97 -7.02
CA ALA A 156 1.88 -10.02 -8.49
C ALA A 156 0.47 -9.77 -9.04
N ALA A 157 -0.56 -10.33 -8.39
CA ALA A 157 -1.95 -10.05 -8.75
C ALA A 157 -2.33 -8.56 -8.57
N VAL A 158 -1.86 -7.90 -7.49
CA VAL A 158 -2.06 -6.46 -7.26
C VAL A 158 -1.38 -5.61 -8.34
N HIS A 159 -0.17 -5.98 -8.77
CA HIS A 159 0.52 -5.30 -9.87
C HIS A 159 -0.30 -5.38 -11.16
N ASN A 160 -0.81 -6.56 -11.51
CA ASN A 160 -1.64 -6.73 -12.70
C ASN A 160 -2.99 -5.99 -12.59
N LEU A 161 -3.68 -6.08 -11.44
CA LEU A 161 -4.91 -5.35 -11.17
C LEU A 161 -4.72 -3.84 -11.41
N THR A 162 -3.62 -3.27 -10.90
CA THR A 162 -3.34 -1.84 -11.01
C THR A 162 -3.20 -1.38 -12.46
N ARG A 163 -2.56 -2.17 -13.31
CA ARG A 163 -2.46 -1.88 -14.75
C ARG A 163 -3.83 -1.92 -15.45
N ASN A 164 -4.69 -2.87 -15.06
CA ASN A 164 -6.06 -2.93 -15.58
C ASN A 164 -6.88 -1.70 -15.15
N LEU A 165 -6.80 -1.29 -13.89
CA LEU A 165 -7.48 -0.09 -13.37
C LEU A 165 -6.97 1.19 -14.06
N ALA A 166 -5.66 1.29 -14.29
CA ALA A 166 -5.06 2.42 -15.00
C ALA A 166 -5.62 2.57 -16.44
N ARG A 167 -5.77 1.44 -17.14
CA ARG A 167 -6.39 1.41 -18.46
C ARG A 167 -7.87 1.80 -18.43
N GLU A 168 -8.61 1.24 -17.46
CA GLU A 168 -10.07 1.43 -17.36
C GLU A 168 -10.43 2.85 -16.95
N TRP A 169 -9.74 3.39 -15.95
CA TRP A 169 -10.09 4.67 -15.33
C TRP A 169 -9.23 5.86 -15.80
N GLY A 170 -8.19 5.60 -16.58
CA GLY A 170 -7.34 6.64 -17.16
C GLY A 170 -8.09 7.71 -17.95
N PRO A 171 -9.09 7.36 -18.81
CA PRO A 171 -9.92 8.34 -19.51
C PRO A 171 -10.70 9.29 -18.59
N LEU A 172 -10.94 8.89 -17.34
CA LEU A 172 -11.59 9.69 -16.31
C LEU A 172 -10.60 10.52 -15.46
N GLY A 173 -9.31 10.54 -15.83
CA GLY A 173 -8.28 11.23 -15.05
C GLY A 173 -7.90 10.54 -13.72
N ILE A 174 -8.37 9.31 -13.47
CA ILE A 174 -8.01 8.54 -12.29
C ILE A 174 -6.74 7.74 -12.60
N ARG A 175 -5.65 8.08 -11.92
CA ARG A 175 -4.36 7.40 -12.06
C ARG A 175 -4.25 6.24 -11.08
N CYS A 176 -3.78 5.10 -11.55
CA CYS A 176 -3.56 3.92 -10.71
C CYS A 176 -2.12 3.44 -10.91
N ASN A 177 -1.33 3.43 -9.82
CA ASN A 177 0.08 3.03 -9.86
C ASN A 177 0.43 2.07 -8.73
N VAL A 178 1.48 1.31 -8.91
CA VAL A 178 2.06 0.47 -7.85
C VAL A 178 3.30 1.15 -7.30
N LEU A 179 3.34 1.35 -5.99
CA LEU A 179 4.59 1.61 -5.28
C LEU A 179 5.16 0.27 -4.83
N VAL A 180 6.38 -0.04 -5.24
CA VAL A 180 7.01 -1.36 -5.04
C VAL A 180 8.18 -1.22 -4.06
N PRO A 181 7.96 -1.39 -2.75
CA PRO A 181 9.05 -1.39 -1.78
C PRO A 181 9.90 -2.67 -1.90
N GLY A 182 11.20 -2.52 -1.68
CA GLY A 182 12.12 -3.61 -1.43
C GLY A 182 12.11 -4.06 0.03
N PHE A 183 13.29 -4.22 0.60
CA PHE A 183 13.46 -4.63 2.00
C PHE A 183 13.59 -3.41 2.92
N PHE A 184 12.61 -3.27 3.79
CA PHE A 184 12.54 -2.25 4.84
C PHE A 184 12.37 -2.94 6.19
N PRO A 185 13.08 -2.53 7.25
CA PRO A 185 12.85 -3.06 8.58
C PRO A 185 11.41 -2.76 9.03
N ALA A 186 10.66 -3.81 9.32
CA ALA A 186 9.31 -3.71 9.86
C ALA A 186 9.11 -4.81 10.91
N GLU A 187 8.30 -4.53 11.91
CA GLU A 187 8.03 -5.47 13.01
C GLU A 187 7.52 -6.82 12.49
N GLN A 188 6.66 -6.80 11.47
CA GLN A 188 6.11 -7.98 10.81
C GLN A 188 7.16 -8.88 10.13
N ASN A 189 8.39 -8.38 9.91
CA ASN A 189 9.47 -9.12 9.25
C ASN A 189 10.53 -9.63 10.23
N ARG A 190 10.47 -9.30 11.54
CA ARG A 190 11.50 -9.65 12.52
C ARG A 190 11.74 -11.17 12.62
N GLU A 191 10.68 -11.95 12.59
CA GLU A 191 10.78 -13.41 12.72
C GLU A 191 11.34 -14.08 11.45
N ILE A 192 11.27 -13.37 10.31
CA ILE A 192 11.71 -13.87 9.00
C ILE A 192 13.17 -13.48 8.70
N LEU A 193 13.69 -12.45 9.36
CA LEU A 193 15.01 -11.88 9.12
C LEU A 193 16.07 -12.50 10.06
N THR A 194 16.52 -13.73 9.74
CA THR A 194 17.71 -14.29 10.39
C THR A 194 18.96 -13.52 9.97
N PRO A 195 20.08 -13.55 10.75
CA PRO A 195 21.33 -12.89 10.38
C PRO A 195 21.84 -13.28 8.97
N GLU A 196 21.74 -14.57 8.62
CA GLU A 196 22.15 -15.09 7.31
C GLU A 196 21.26 -14.53 6.19
N ARG A 197 19.95 -14.44 6.43
CA ARG A 197 19.01 -13.87 5.47
C ARG A 197 19.25 -12.37 5.30
N VAL A 198 19.53 -11.64 6.37
CA VAL A 198 19.91 -10.23 6.34
C VAL A 198 21.16 -10.04 5.48
N ALA A 199 22.22 -10.82 5.70
CA ALA A 199 23.45 -10.76 4.93
C ALA A 199 23.20 -11.03 3.44
N THR A 200 22.37 -12.03 3.13
CA THR A 200 22.01 -12.37 1.75
C THR A 200 21.23 -11.23 1.07
N ILE A 201 20.25 -10.64 1.74
CA ILE A 201 19.47 -9.53 1.20
C ILE A 201 20.37 -8.31 0.94
N ILE A 202 21.20 -7.94 1.92
CA ILE A 202 22.13 -6.80 1.80
C ILE A 202 23.14 -7.05 0.68
N GLY A 203 23.69 -8.26 0.59
CA GLY A 203 24.64 -8.63 -0.46
C GLY A 203 24.03 -8.64 -1.86
N HIS A 204 22.71 -8.81 -1.97
CA HIS A 204 21.97 -8.75 -3.25
C HIS A 204 21.36 -7.36 -3.51
N THR A 205 21.51 -6.41 -2.62
CA THR A 205 21.02 -5.03 -2.78
C THR A 205 22.20 -4.12 -3.21
N PRO A 206 22.21 -3.52 -4.41
CA PRO A 206 23.29 -2.65 -4.85
C PRO A 206 23.66 -1.52 -3.89
N LEU A 207 22.65 -0.91 -3.22
CA LEU A 207 22.89 0.10 -2.18
C LEU A 207 23.41 -0.48 -0.86
N ALA A 208 23.58 -1.80 -0.74
CA ALA A 208 24.18 -2.54 0.37
C ALA A 208 23.57 -2.23 1.75
N ARG A 209 22.29 -1.95 1.81
CA ARG A 209 21.53 -1.69 3.05
C ARG A 209 20.04 -1.94 2.88
N PHE A 210 19.32 -2.01 3.96
CA PHE A 210 17.88 -1.87 3.96
C PHE A 210 17.45 -0.43 3.66
N GLY A 211 16.24 -0.27 3.14
CA GLY A 211 15.61 1.04 3.00
C GLY A 211 15.13 1.59 4.35
N ASP A 212 15.12 2.91 4.48
CA ASP A 212 14.42 3.61 5.54
C ASP A 212 12.99 3.95 5.08
N ALA A 213 11.99 3.89 5.99
CA ALA A 213 10.61 4.21 5.65
C ALA A 213 10.45 5.64 5.08
N ASP A 214 11.30 6.58 5.48
CA ASP A 214 11.35 7.94 4.95
C ASP A 214 11.65 7.98 3.44
N GLU A 215 12.36 7.00 2.91
CA GLU A 215 12.69 6.93 1.48
C GLU A 215 11.50 6.58 0.59
N LEU A 216 10.36 6.18 1.18
CA LEU A 216 9.09 6.00 0.46
C LEU A 216 8.29 7.31 0.34
N ALA A 217 8.62 8.35 1.12
CA ALA A 217 7.88 9.61 1.15
C ALA A 217 7.86 10.31 -0.20
N GLY A 218 9.03 10.50 -0.82
CA GLY A 218 9.15 11.16 -2.12
C GLY A 218 8.38 10.44 -3.24
N ALA A 219 8.48 9.11 -3.28
CA ALA A 219 7.75 8.28 -4.25
C ALA A 219 6.22 8.36 -4.04
N THR A 220 5.78 8.37 -2.77
CA THR A 220 4.35 8.54 -2.42
C THR A 220 3.84 9.90 -2.87
N LEU A 221 4.56 10.98 -2.59
CA LEU A 221 4.18 12.35 -2.99
C LEU A 221 4.18 12.51 -4.50
N LEU A 222 5.16 11.95 -5.22
CA LEU A 222 5.18 11.94 -6.67
C LEU A 222 3.91 11.31 -7.25
N LEU A 223 3.56 10.11 -6.78
CA LEU A 223 2.38 9.40 -7.29
C LEU A 223 1.06 10.03 -6.84
N ALA A 224 1.01 10.66 -5.68
CA ALA A 224 -0.20 11.28 -5.13
C ALA A 224 -0.53 12.64 -5.73
N SER A 225 0.46 13.41 -6.16
CA SER A 225 0.33 14.81 -6.58
C SER A 225 0.34 15.02 -8.10
N ASP A 226 0.20 16.28 -8.52
CA ASP A 226 0.29 16.69 -9.91
C ASP A 226 1.69 16.50 -10.52
N ALA A 227 2.74 16.33 -9.70
CA ALA A 227 4.06 15.95 -10.18
C ALA A 227 4.02 14.62 -10.94
N GLY A 228 3.11 13.72 -10.56
CA GLY A 228 2.87 12.44 -11.23
C GLY A 228 1.69 12.42 -12.21
N ARG A 229 1.15 13.57 -12.66
CA ARG A 229 -0.08 13.64 -13.48
C ARG A 229 -0.04 12.88 -14.80
N PHE A 230 1.15 12.53 -15.30
CA PHE A 230 1.32 11.71 -16.51
C PHE A 230 1.82 10.28 -16.20
N ILE A 231 1.76 9.87 -14.92
CA ILE A 231 2.16 8.54 -14.46
C ILE A 231 0.91 7.76 -14.10
N THR A 232 0.57 6.73 -14.88
CA THR A 232 -0.51 5.76 -14.60
C THR A 232 -0.12 4.39 -15.15
N GLY A 233 -0.52 3.30 -14.48
CA GLY A 233 -0.13 1.93 -14.81
C GLY A 233 1.32 1.58 -14.51
N ALA A 234 2.07 2.47 -13.87
CA ALA A 234 3.48 2.29 -13.57
C ALA A 234 3.71 1.47 -12.30
N GLU A 235 4.86 0.81 -12.27
CA GLU A 235 5.44 0.16 -11.10
C GLU A 235 6.67 0.97 -10.67
N LEU A 236 6.51 1.80 -9.65
CA LEU A 236 7.59 2.61 -9.11
C LEU A 236 8.35 1.82 -8.05
N VAL A 237 9.50 1.28 -8.43
CA VAL A 237 10.34 0.45 -7.58
C VAL A 237 11.22 1.31 -6.67
N VAL A 238 11.18 1.03 -5.36
CA VAL A 238 12.01 1.68 -4.33
C VAL A 238 12.62 0.57 -3.48
N ASP A 239 13.71 -0.03 -3.96
CA ASP A 239 14.27 -1.26 -3.40
C ASP A 239 15.80 -1.29 -3.31
N GLY A 240 16.45 -0.14 -3.49
CA GLY A 240 17.93 -0.05 -3.46
C GLY A 240 18.62 -0.78 -4.61
N GLY A 241 17.88 -1.09 -5.69
CA GLY A 241 18.37 -1.82 -6.86
C GLY A 241 18.24 -3.34 -6.73
N PHE A 242 17.60 -3.86 -5.69
CA PHE A 242 17.46 -5.31 -5.46
C PHE A 242 16.89 -6.04 -6.68
N SER A 243 15.80 -5.53 -7.27
CA SER A 243 15.15 -6.16 -8.43
C SER A 243 15.95 -6.01 -9.73
N ALA A 244 16.98 -5.18 -9.77
CA ALA A 244 17.85 -4.97 -10.93
C ALA A 244 19.07 -5.91 -10.94
N MET A 245 19.34 -6.62 -9.85
CA MET A 245 20.45 -7.57 -9.76
C MET A 245 20.13 -8.85 -10.52
N THR A 246 21.03 -9.28 -11.39
CA THR A 246 20.90 -10.51 -12.19
C THR A 246 21.92 -11.57 -11.82
N ILE A 247 23.13 -11.20 -11.45
CA ILE A 247 24.25 -12.07 -11.06
C ILE A 247 25.18 -11.33 -10.10
#